data_e07985b46d722c8d0c663986da3dd01c
#
_entry.id   e07985b46d722c8d0c663986da3dd01c
#
_cell.length_a   1.000
_cell.length_b   1.000
_cell.length_c   1.000
_cell.angle_alpha   90.00
_cell.angle_beta   90.00
_cell.angle_gamma   90.00
#
_symmetry.space_group_name_H-M   'P 1'
#
loop_
_entity.id
_entity.type
_entity.pdbx_description
1 polymer ?
#
loop_
_entity_poly.entity_id
_entity_poly.type
_entity_poly.pdbx_seq_one_letter_code
_entity_poly.pdbx_strand_id
1 'polypeptide(L)'
;MEKNVLWRIIVIVAVVAGAAWSLWPPQEKIKWGLDLEGGVHLVLQVQTDDAIKAELDGDAQRLVSLAAEKNITLGATQVDLGGQKFTVEVPPDADRAALQDIVDSYFPDYNLDVTAGTWTLTFKANVGRTIRDQAVRKGLETINNRVDQFGVSEPVIQRQGLEGDRILIQLPGVDDPERVKSIIKSTAFLEFKEVMQGPAPDRASLLAGYGGVPPADGEVLTGARTGLSGEVLGRNYYLVKKSSIITGRDLRSARRSQDEYGMPNVQFDLVPAAASKFGEYTGSHIGTPMAIVLDDNVQSAPTIRARITDSGVIEGNYSVEEAEDLALVLRAGALPAKMVYLEERTVGPSLGHDSVVRGIRAAIAGLVAVMLFMLIYYKLSGFNADVALMVNLILLMGAMAYFGATLTLPGIAGVILTIGMAVDANVLIFERIREELKVGKTVRSAIDTGFSRAFGTILDANLTTLIAALFLFQFGTGPVKGFAVTLSIGIFASVFTAVFVSRTIYMLLLSGRDRVQTLSV
;
A
#
# COMPACT_ATOMS: atom_id res chain seq x y z
N MET A 1 -32.65 14.49 43.32
CA MET A 1 -31.30 14.15 42.77
C MET A 1 -30.46 15.42 42.82
N GLU A 2 -29.28 15.35 43.48
CA GLU A 2 -28.35 16.50 43.53
C GLU A 2 -27.90 16.85 42.10
N LYS A 3 -27.89 18.17 41.78
CA LYS A 3 -27.45 18.64 40.45
C LYS A 3 -26.18 17.99 39.96
N ASN A 4 -25.27 17.62 40.87
CA ASN A 4 -23.99 16.98 40.59
C ASN A 4 -24.08 15.51 40.09
N VAL A 5 -25.21 14.82 40.30
CA VAL A 5 -25.40 13.44 39.81
C VAL A 5 -26.07 13.46 38.43
N LEU A 6 -26.99 14.41 38.23
CA LEU A 6 -27.75 14.50 36.98
C LEU A 6 -26.83 14.78 35.77
N TRP A 7 -25.91 15.76 35.90
CA TRP A 7 -25.03 16.11 34.79
C TRP A 7 -24.07 14.95 34.43
N ARG A 8 -23.61 14.17 35.44
CA ARG A 8 -22.77 13.00 35.22
C ARG A 8 -23.52 11.92 34.44
N ILE A 9 -24.77 11.67 34.79
CA ILE A 9 -25.60 10.72 34.04
C ILE A 9 -25.78 11.19 32.61
N ILE A 10 -26.06 12.48 32.38
CA ILE A 10 -26.19 13.05 31.04
C ILE A 10 -24.92 12.84 30.23
N VAL A 11 -23.75 13.08 30.83
CA VAL A 11 -22.45 12.84 30.15
C VAL A 11 -22.26 11.35 29.81
N ILE A 12 -22.52 10.44 30.76
CA ILE A 12 -22.39 9.00 30.52
C ILE A 12 -23.32 8.56 29.39
N VAL A 13 -24.59 8.96 29.44
CA VAL A 13 -25.58 8.62 28.42
C VAL A 13 -25.17 9.20 27.07
N ALA A 14 -24.72 10.46 27.00
CA ALA A 14 -24.27 11.08 25.76
C ALA A 14 -23.06 10.36 25.14
N VAL A 15 -22.07 10.02 25.97
CA VAL A 15 -20.86 9.32 25.51
C VAL A 15 -21.18 7.89 25.05
N VAL A 16 -22.00 7.15 25.81
CA VAL A 16 -22.43 5.79 25.44
C VAL A 16 -23.31 5.81 24.19
N ALA A 17 -24.26 6.76 24.10
CA ALA A 17 -25.10 6.92 22.92
C ALA A 17 -24.26 7.28 21.67
N GLY A 18 -23.27 8.18 21.82
CA GLY A 18 -22.34 8.53 20.76
C GLY A 18 -21.51 7.33 20.29
N ALA A 19 -20.99 6.53 21.23
CA ALA A 19 -20.26 5.31 20.91
C ALA A 19 -21.15 4.25 20.23
N ALA A 20 -22.37 4.05 20.73
CA ALA A 20 -23.34 3.14 20.11
C ALA A 20 -23.76 3.60 18.70
N TRP A 21 -23.92 4.90 18.50
CA TRP A 21 -24.22 5.49 17.19
C TRP A 21 -23.07 5.27 16.21
N SER A 22 -21.81 5.49 16.62
CA SER A 22 -20.65 5.28 15.75
C SER A 22 -20.45 3.81 15.38
N LEU A 23 -20.92 2.88 16.20
CA LEU A 23 -20.85 1.45 15.98
C LEU A 23 -21.93 0.91 15.04
N TRP A 24 -23.01 1.65 14.80
CA TRP A 24 -24.15 1.14 14.03
C TRP A 24 -24.09 1.54 12.55
N PRO A 25 -24.26 0.60 11.57
CA PRO A 25 -24.31 -0.87 11.73
C PRO A 25 -22.91 -1.49 11.91
N PRO A 26 -22.72 -2.42 12.88
CA PRO A 26 -21.40 -2.92 13.24
C PRO A 26 -20.69 -3.68 12.13
N GLN A 27 -21.42 -4.29 11.21
CA GLN A 27 -20.88 -5.03 10.07
C GLN A 27 -20.15 -4.15 9.07
N GLU A 28 -20.56 -2.88 8.91
CA GLU A 28 -19.95 -1.92 7.99
C GLU A 28 -18.93 -1.01 8.68
N LYS A 29 -19.04 -0.83 10.00
CA LYS A 29 -18.22 0.12 10.75
C LYS A 29 -16.98 -0.49 11.39
N ILE A 30 -16.98 -1.79 11.64
CA ILE A 30 -15.81 -2.49 12.16
C ILE A 30 -14.99 -2.97 10.96
N LYS A 31 -13.80 -2.40 10.80
CA LYS A 31 -12.83 -2.81 9.79
C LYS A 31 -12.05 -4.02 10.28
N TRP A 32 -12.06 -5.09 9.49
CA TRP A 32 -11.32 -6.31 9.81
C TRP A 32 -9.91 -6.22 9.24
N GLY A 33 -8.93 -6.66 10.02
CA GLY A 33 -7.55 -6.74 9.54
C GLY A 33 -7.33 -7.96 8.65
N LEU A 34 -6.23 -7.92 7.89
CA LEU A 34 -5.82 -8.99 6.99
C LEU A 34 -5.80 -10.39 7.65
N ASP A 35 -5.44 -10.45 8.93
CA ASP A 35 -5.35 -11.71 9.69
C ASP A 35 -6.72 -12.36 9.94
N LEU A 36 -7.80 -11.57 9.85
CA LEU A 36 -9.17 -11.98 10.15
C LEU A 36 -10.01 -12.20 8.88
N GLU A 37 -9.81 -11.35 7.87
CA GLU A 37 -10.54 -11.40 6.60
C GLU A 37 -9.83 -12.28 5.57
N GLY A 38 -8.54 -12.52 5.80
CA GLY A 38 -7.66 -13.13 4.80
C GLY A 38 -7.16 -12.11 3.79
N GLY A 39 -6.28 -12.51 2.90
CA GLY A 39 -5.75 -11.66 1.85
C GLY A 39 -4.22 -11.68 1.76
N VAL A 40 -3.64 -10.62 1.21
CA VAL A 40 -2.21 -10.53 0.86
C VAL A 40 -1.53 -9.37 1.58
N HIS A 41 -0.37 -9.66 2.15
CA HIS A 41 0.56 -8.68 2.70
C HIS A 41 1.86 -8.74 1.93
N LEU A 42 2.27 -7.63 1.34
CA LEU A 42 3.49 -7.53 0.54
C LEU A 42 4.30 -6.33 1.01
N VAL A 43 5.62 -6.51 1.05
CA VAL A 43 6.58 -5.40 1.14
C VAL A 43 7.44 -5.43 -0.11
N LEU A 44 7.31 -4.39 -0.92
CA LEU A 44 8.05 -4.23 -2.16
C LEU A 44 9.14 -3.18 -1.98
N GLN A 45 10.34 -3.46 -2.50
CA GLN A 45 11.40 -2.47 -2.65
C GLN A 45 11.44 -1.97 -4.08
N VAL A 46 11.38 -0.66 -4.25
CA VAL A 46 11.53 0.00 -5.55
C VAL A 46 13.03 0.05 -5.89
N GLN A 47 13.40 -0.49 -7.04
CA GLN A 47 14.78 -0.43 -7.53
C GLN A 47 15.08 0.96 -8.10
N THR A 48 15.29 1.92 -7.20
CA THR A 48 15.41 3.34 -7.56
C THR A 48 16.60 3.67 -8.45
N ASP A 49 17.61 2.80 -8.49
CA ASP A 49 18.75 2.94 -9.40
C ASP A 49 18.38 2.66 -10.85
N ASP A 50 17.35 1.82 -11.11
CA ASP A 50 16.80 1.64 -12.46
C ASP A 50 16.18 2.95 -12.98
N ALA A 51 15.52 3.73 -12.11
CA ALA A 51 14.99 5.03 -12.47
C ALA A 51 16.09 6.05 -12.81
N ILE A 52 17.17 6.07 -12.03
CA ILE A 52 18.35 6.90 -12.32
C ILE A 52 18.96 6.50 -13.67
N LYS A 53 19.10 5.19 -13.92
CA LYS A 53 19.63 4.69 -15.20
C LYS A 53 18.75 5.11 -16.37
N ALA A 54 17.45 4.93 -16.25
CA ALA A 54 16.50 5.29 -17.31
C ALA A 54 16.52 6.79 -17.62
N GLU A 55 16.69 7.65 -16.61
CA GLU A 55 16.84 9.10 -16.80
C GLU A 55 18.15 9.45 -17.49
N LEU A 56 19.28 8.89 -17.04
CA LEU A 56 20.60 9.11 -17.65
C LEU A 56 20.63 8.62 -19.11
N ASP A 57 20.07 7.42 -19.39
CA ASP A 57 19.99 6.86 -20.75
C ASP A 57 19.09 7.73 -21.65
N GLY A 58 17.95 8.18 -21.12
CA GLY A 58 17.01 9.07 -21.82
C GLY A 58 17.63 10.43 -22.14
N ASP A 59 18.30 11.04 -21.18
CA ASP A 59 18.95 12.33 -21.35
C ASP A 59 20.17 12.25 -22.30
N ALA A 60 20.94 11.15 -22.24
CA ALA A 60 22.03 10.92 -23.20
C ALA A 60 21.49 10.82 -24.64
N GLN A 61 20.40 10.08 -24.85
CA GLN A 61 19.74 9.98 -26.16
C GLN A 61 19.17 11.33 -26.62
N ARG A 62 18.55 12.07 -25.69
CA ARG A 62 18.01 13.41 -25.94
C ARG A 62 19.09 14.40 -26.38
N LEU A 63 20.27 14.36 -25.73
CA LEU A 63 21.41 15.20 -26.12
C LEU A 63 21.87 14.87 -27.55
N VAL A 64 21.98 13.57 -27.88
CA VAL A 64 22.35 13.13 -29.24
C VAL A 64 21.31 13.62 -30.27
N SER A 65 20.03 13.52 -29.97
CA SER A 65 18.95 13.95 -30.87
C SER A 65 18.97 15.46 -31.09
N LEU A 66 19.10 16.27 -30.02
CA LEU A 66 19.17 17.74 -30.11
C LEU A 66 20.43 18.22 -30.85
N ALA A 67 21.55 17.53 -30.67
CA ALA A 67 22.79 17.79 -31.42
C ALA A 67 22.60 17.49 -32.90
N ALA A 68 21.97 16.39 -33.27
CA ALA A 68 21.67 16.01 -34.65
C ALA A 68 20.77 17.02 -35.35
N GLU A 69 19.78 17.60 -34.67
CA GLU A 69 18.93 18.69 -35.20
C GLU A 69 19.75 19.93 -35.61
N LYS A 70 20.87 20.16 -34.95
CA LYS A 70 21.83 21.25 -35.30
C LYS A 70 23.00 20.76 -36.19
N ASN A 71 22.87 19.59 -36.83
CA ASN A 71 23.87 18.95 -37.67
C ASN A 71 25.20 18.65 -36.95
N ILE A 72 25.17 18.44 -35.62
CA ILE A 72 26.31 18.04 -34.83
C ILE A 72 26.22 16.52 -34.62
N THR A 73 27.19 15.77 -35.16
CA THR A 73 27.27 14.32 -34.96
C THR A 73 28.10 14.07 -33.71
N LEU A 74 27.51 13.41 -32.71
CA LEU A 74 28.18 12.98 -31.48
C LEU A 74 28.63 11.52 -31.60
N GLY A 75 29.68 11.14 -30.87
CA GLY A 75 30.18 9.79 -30.80
C GLY A 75 29.46 8.90 -29.79
N ALA A 76 30.15 7.90 -29.26
CA ALA A 76 29.57 6.97 -28.31
C ALA A 76 29.15 7.64 -27.00
N THR A 77 28.02 7.20 -26.47
CA THR A 77 27.53 7.59 -25.14
C THR A 77 27.72 6.45 -24.15
N GLN A 78 28.16 6.75 -22.94
CA GLN A 78 28.32 5.78 -21.85
C GLN A 78 27.70 6.33 -20.57
N VAL A 79 26.92 5.51 -19.87
CA VAL A 79 26.27 5.85 -18.59
C VAL A 79 27.02 5.18 -17.45
N ASP A 80 27.34 5.96 -16.42
CA ASP A 80 27.94 5.50 -15.16
C ASP A 80 26.95 5.78 -14.00
N LEU A 81 26.31 4.72 -13.52
CA LEU A 81 25.35 4.78 -12.42
C LEU A 81 26.00 5.18 -11.09
N GLY A 82 27.20 4.66 -10.81
CA GLY A 82 27.90 4.96 -9.55
C GLY A 82 28.26 6.43 -9.42
N GLY A 83 28.67 7.03 -10.53
CA GLY A 83 28.95 8.47 -10.60
C GLY A 83 27.72 9.32 -10.91
N GLN A 84 26.55 8.74 -11.16
CA GLN A 84 25.31 9.43 -11.58
C GLN A 84 25.57 10.41 -12.74
N LYS A 85 26.25 9.91 -13.79
CA LYS A 85 26.73 10.71 -14.92
C LYS A 85 26.63 9.93 -16.21
N PHE A 86 26.60 10.65 -17.31
CA PHE A 86 26.86 10.07 -18.62
C PHE A 86 27.96 10.85 -19.35
N THR A 87 28.65 10.16 -20.22
CA THR A 87 29.71 10.74 -21.04
C THR A 87 29.33 10.62 -22.51
N VAL A 88 29.72 11.60 -23.29
CA VAL A 88 29.55 11.60 -24.73
C VAL A 88 30.86 12.00 -25.41
N GLU A 89 31.22 11.30 -26.44
CA GLU A 89 32.40 11.65 -27.27
C GLU A 89 32.00 12.79 -28.23
N VAL A 90 32.78 13.86 -28.19
CA VAL A 90 32.58 15.05 -29.05
C VAL A 90 33.71 15.14 -30.03
N PRO A 91 33.44 14.97 -31.34
CA PRO A 91 34.47 15.07 -32.39
C PRO A 91 35.18 16.44 -32.37
N PRO A 92 36.42 16.51 -32.82
CA PRO A 92 37.22 17.75 -32.82
C PRO A 92 36.63 18.87 -33.70
N ASP A 93 35.90 18.50 -34.73
CA ASP A 93 35.24 19.35 -35.71
C ASP A 93 33.81 19.78 -35.34
N ALA A 94 33.30 19.28 -34.20
CA ALA A 94 31.96 19.62 -33.70
C ALA A 94 31.89 21.09 -33.24
N ASP A 95 30.75 21.76 -33.54
CA ASP A 95 30.45 23.09 -33.01
C ASP A 95 30.18 23.05 -31.50
N ARG A 96 31.26 23.25 -30.74
CA ARG A 96 31.22 23.18 -29.26
C ARG A 96 30.41 24.32 -28.65
N ALA A 97 30.30 25.45 -29.30
CA ALA A 97 29.50 26.58 -28.79
C ALA A 97 28.00 26.24 -28.90
N ALA A 98 27.56 25.74 -30.05
CA ALA A 98 26.18 25.28 -30.21
C ALA A 98 25.82 24.10 -29.28
N LEU A 99 26.76 23.20 -29.03
CA LEU A 99 26.57 22.09 -28.09
C LEU A 99 26.46 22.58 -26.64
N GLN A 100 27.28 23.55 -26.25
CA GLN A 100 27.21 24.20 -24.93
C GLN A 100 25.84 24.86 -24.72
N ASP A 101 25.34 25.59 -25.70
CA ASP A 101 24.01 26.22 -25.65
C ASP A 101 22.89 25.17 -25.46
N ILE A 102 23.01 24.00 -26.09
CA ILE A 102 22.07 22.90 -25.89
C ILE A 102 22.12 22.41 -24.43
N VAL A 103 23.33 22.16 -23.89
CA VAL A 103 23.48 21.68 -22.53
C VAL A 103 22.94 22.70 -21.53
N ASP A 104 23.29 23.98 -21.66
CA ASP A 104 22.86 25.03 -20.75
C ASP A 104 21.33 25.26 -20.79
N SER A 105 20.70 25.08 -21.96
CA SER A 105 19.27 25.31 -22.15
C SER A 105 18.40 24.10 -21.75
N TYR A 106 18.86 22.89 -22.02
CA TYR A 106 18.02 21.68 -21.91
C TYR A 106 18.43 20.73 -20.79
N PHE A 107 19.64 20.90 -20.19
CA PHE A 107 20.17 20.03 -19.15
C PHE A 107 20.58 20.81 -17.87
N PRO A 108 19.69 21.65 -17.30
CA PRO A 108 20.02 22.50 -16.15
C PRO A 108 20.34 21.70 -14.88
N ASP A 109 19.96 20.43 -14.82
CA ASP A 109 20.16 19.54 -13.67
C ASP A 109 21.53 18.87 -13.62
N TYR A 110 22.39 19.16 -14.62
CA TYR A 110 23.72 18.61 -14.75
C TYR A 110 24.82 19.63 -14.48
N ASN A 111 25.94 19.15 -14.00
CA ASN A 111 27.23 19.82 -14.05
C ASN A 111 27.98 19.27 -15.26
N LEU A 112 28.43 20.15 -16.15
CA LEU A 112 29.21 19.79 -17.32
C LEU A 112 30.71 19.87 -16.98
N ASP A 113 31.45 18.80 -17.27
CA ASP A 113 32.91 18.75 -17.26
C ASP A 113 33.40 18.42 -18.69
N VAL A 114 34.23 19.28 -19.23
CA VAL A 114 34.73 19.19 -20.60
C VAL A 114 36.21 18.77 -20.58
N THR A 115 36.47 17.54 -20.98
CA THR A 115 37.82 17.04 -21.20
C THR A 115 38.08 16.89 -22.72
N ALA A 116 39.34 16.90 -23.17
CA ALA A 116 39.68 16.86 -24.59
C ALA A 116 39.00 15.68 -25.30
N GLY A 117 37.91 15.95 -26.04
CA GLY A 117 37.17 14.96 -26.83
C GLY A 117 36.04 14.25 -26.11
N THR A 118 35.86 14.45 -24.80
CA THR A 118 34.76 13.82 -24.02
C THR A 118 34.09 14.85 -23.15
N TRP A 119 32.77 14.90 -23.22
CA TRP A 119 31.92 15.71 -22.33
C TRP A 119 31.25 14.81 -21.31
N THR A 120 31.37 15.20 -20.03
CA THR A 120 30.80 14.46 -18.90
C THR A 120 29.72 15.32 -18.26
N LEU A 121 28.51 14.81 -18.26
CA LEU A 121 27.37 15.43 -17.59
C LEU A 121 27.06 14.64 -16.31
N THR A 122 27.26 15.27 -15.15
CA THR A 122 27.05 14.68 -13.83
C THR A 122 25.85 15.34 -13.15
N PHE A 123 24.93 14.59 -12.57
CA PHE A 123 23.83 15.17 -11.82
C PHE A 123 24.30 16.13 -10.72
N LYS A 124 23.58 17.23 -10.54
CA LYS A 124 23.76 18.10 -9.38
C LYS A 124 23.39 17.38 -8.08
N ALA A 125 23.95 17.80 -6.95
CA ALA A 125 23.97 17.07 -5.69
C ALA A 125 22.61 16.54 -5.15
N ASN A 126 21.47 17.14 -5.48
CA ASN A 126 20.16 16.70 -4.99
C ASN A 126 19.29 16.00 -6.06
N VAL A 127 19.72 16.02 -7.33
CA VAL A 127 18.90 15.50 -8.44
C VAL A 127 18.64 14.00 -8.30
N GLY A 128 19.68 13.20 -8.04
CA GLY A 128 19.54 11.77 -7.85
C GLY A 128 18.59 11.39 -6.70
N ARG A 129 18.60 12.18 -5.60
CA ARG A 129 17.62 11.96 -4.51
C ARG A 129 16.20 12.28 -4.94
N THR A 130 16.02 13.35 -5.69
CA THR A 130 14.70 13.76 -6.20
C THR A 130 14.15 12.71 -7.16
N ILE A 131 14.96 12.18 -8.07
CA ILE A 131 14.57 11.11 -9.00
C ILE A 131 14.14 9.85 -8.23
N ARG A 132 14.93 9.43 -7.23
CA ARG A 132 14.57 8.28 -6.37
C ARG A 132 13.23 8.50 -5.66
N ASP A 133 13.04 9.66 -5.03
CA ASP A 133 11.78 9.98 -4.32
C ASP A 133 10.59 10.03 -5.28
N GLN A 134 10.75 10.61 -6.45
CA GLN A 134 9.72 10.64 -7.49
C GLN A 134 9.38 9.23 -8.02
N ALA A 135 10.39 8.37 -8.20
CA ALA A 135 10.17 6.98 -8.62
C ALA A 135 9.33 6.22 -7.58
N VAL A 136 9.64 6.38 -6.30
CA VAL A 136 8.83 5.72 -5.24
C VAL A 136 7.40 6.29 -5.18
N ARG A 137 7.24 7.62 -5.27
CA ARG A 137 5.89 8.25 -5.28
C ARG A 137 5.06 7.78 -6.46
N LYS A 138 5.64 7.78 -7.65
CA LYS A 138 4.96 7.35 -8.86
C LYS A 138 4.66 5.84 -8.87
N GLY A 139 5.57 5.03 -8.32
CA GLY A 139 5.34 3.61 -8.09
C GLY A 139 4.16 3.35 -7.15
N LEU A 140 4.09 4.10 -6.04
CA LEU A 140 2.97 4.03 -5.10
C LEU A 140 1.64 4.45 -5.76
N GLU A 141 1.63 5.52 -6.55
CA GLU A 141 0.45 5.97 -7.30
C GLU A 141 -0.02 4.91 -8.30
N THR A 142 0.92 4.33 -9.08
CA THR A 142 0.61 3.27 -10.04
C THR A 142 0.03 2.02 -9.36
N ILE A 143 0.60 1.62 -8.20
CA ILE A 143 0.07 0.48 -7.44
C ILE A 143 -1.33 0.78 -6.91
N ASN A 144 -1.58 1.99 -6.36
CA ASN A 144 -2.91 2.38 -5.93
C ASN A 144 -3.92 2.28 -7.09
N ASN A 145 -3.59 2.84 -8.25
CA ASN A 145 -4.45 2.79 -9.43
C ASN A 145 -4.77 1.36 -9.88
N ARG A 146 -3.78 0.43 -9.79
CA ARG A 146 -3.99 -0.99 -10.12
C ARG A 146 -4.92 -1.68 -9.14
N VAL A 147 -4.69 -1.46 -7.85
CA VAL A 147 -5.49 -2.05 -6.77
C VAL A 147 -6.92 -1.52 -6.79
N ASP A 148 -7.10 -0.22 -7.03
CA ASP A 148 -8.41 0.41 -7.16
C ASP A 148 -9.20 -0.16 -8.35
N GLN A 149 -8.53 -0.36 -9.50
CA GLN A 149 -9.16 -0.96 -10.68
C GLN A 149 -9.47 -2.45 -10.51
N PHE A 150 -8.71 -3.14 -9.67
CA PHE A 150 -8.98 -4.54 -9.31
C PHE A 150 -10.20 -4.66 -8.38
N GLY A 151 -10.61 -3.59 -7.72
CA GLY A 151 -11.81 -3.53 -6.87
C GLY A 151 -11.62 -4.12 -5.48
N VAL A 152 -10.39 -4.14 -4.94
CA VAL A 152 -10.12 -4.58 -3.57
C VAL A 152 -10.70 -3.58 -2.57
N SER A 153 -11.45 -4.06 -1.60
CA SER A 153 -12.03 -3.24 -0.54
C SER A 153 -10.96 -2.82 0.47
N GLU A 154 -10.88 -1.53 0.77
CA GLU A 154 -10.04 -0.95 1.84
C GLU A 154 -8.56 -1.37 1.81
N PRO A 155 -7.84 -1.23 0.67
CA PRO A 155 -6.43 -1.56 0.62
C PRO A 155 -5.62 -0.60 1.49
N VAL A 156 -4.55 -1.10 2.12
CA VAL A 156 -3.56 -0.26 2.81
C VAL A 156 -2.30 -0.25 1.98
N ILE A 157 -1.98 0.89 1.36
CA ILE A 157 -0.80 1.07 0.53
C ILE A 157 -0.04 2.30 1.03
N GLN A 158 1.17 2.08 1.54
CA GLN A 158 1.95 3.17 2.15
C GLN A 158 3.45 2.96 2.01
N ARG A 159 4.20 4.07 2.03
CA ARG A 159 5.67 4.02 2.09
C ARG A 159 6.13 3.50 3.45
N GLN A 160 7.19 2.68 3.45
CA GLN A 160 7.80 2.11 4.64
C GLN A 160 9.33 2.22 4.58
N GLY A 161 9.97 2.17 5.76
CA GLY A 161 11.43 2.18 5.92
C GLY A 161 12.03 3.59 6.08
N LEU A 162 13.25 3.63 6.62
CA LEU A 162 13.98 4.87 6.89
C LEU A 162 14.40 5.59 5.61
N GLU A 163 14.74 4.85 4.56
CA GLU A 163 15.09 5.38 3.25
C GLU A 163 13.86 5.69 2.38
N GLY A 164 12.68 5.19 2.81
CA GLY A 164 11.41 5.42 2.12
C GLY A 164 11.32 4.79 0.72
N ASP A 165 12.17 3.82 0.40
CA ASP A 165 12.23 3.09 -0.87
C ASP A 165 11.33 1.84 -0.91
N ARG A 166 10.65 1.55 0.21
CA ARG A 166 9.75 0.40 0.33
C ARG A 166 8.30 0.83 0.29
N ILE A 167 7.48 -0.04 -0.28
CA ILE A 167 6.03 0.10 -0.33
C ILE A 167 5.41 -1.11 0.38
N LEU A 168 4.66 -0.84 1.44
CA LEU A 168 3.82 -1.81 2.12
C LEU A 168 2.46 -1.85 1.43
N ILE A 169 1.99 -3.05 1.11
CA ILE A 169 0.69 -3.31 0.49
C ILE A 169 -0.03 -4.36 1.31
N GLN A 170 -1.24 -4.04 1.75
CA GLN A 170 -2.13 -4.99 2.42
C GLN A 170 -3.48 -4.96 1.72
N LEU A 171 -3.90 -6.12 1.24
CA LEU A 171 -5.11 -6.30 0.45
C LEU A 171 -5.99 -7.34 1.14
N PRO A 172 -6.91 -6.91 2.01
CA PRO A 172 -7.84 -7.81 2.67
C PRO A 172 -8.89 -8.34 1.68
N GLY A 173 -9.45 -9.52 1.95
CA GLY A 173 -10.56 -10.09 1.20
C GLY A 173 -10.26 -10.48 -0.25
N VAL A 174 -8.99 -10.69 -0.61
CA VAL A 174 -8.61 -11.10 -1.97
C VAL A 174 -8.79 -12.60 -2.14
N ASP A 175 -9.61 -13.01 -3.12
CA ASP A 175 -9.89 -14.41 -3.42
C ASP A 175 -8.74 -15.10 -4.18
N ASP A 176 -8.10 -14.38 -5.11
CA ASP A 176 -6.96 -14.87 -5.89
C ASP A 176 -5.68 -14.04 -5.62
N PRO A 177 -4.89 -14.43 -4.62
CA PRO A 177 -3.65 -13.75 -4.27
C PRO A 177 -2.60 -13.75 -5.38
N GLU A 178 -2.49 -14.83 -6.16
CA GLU A 178 -1.46 -14.97 -7.19
C GLU A 178 -1.73 -14.03 -8.37
N ARG A 179 -2.98 -13.89 -8.78
CA ARG A 179 -3.39 -12.96 -9.82
C ARG A 179 -3.08 -11.51 -9.43
N VAL A 180 -3.41 -11.12 -8.21
CA VAL A 180 -3.11 -9.76 -7.72
C VAL A 180 -1.62 -9.49 -7.65
N LYS A 181 -0.82 -10.46 -7.19
CA LYS A 181 0.64 -10.34 -7.18
C LYS A 181 1.19 -10.17 -8.60
N SER A 182 0.71 -10.93 -9.57
CA SER A 182 1.15 -10.82 -10.96
C SER A 182 0.87 -9.42 -11.53
N ILE A 183 -0.32 -8.87 -11.25
CA ILE A 183 -0.73 -7.51 -11.66
C ILE A 183 0.15 -6.45 -11.00
N ILE A 184 0.43 -6.57 -9.71
CA ILE A 184 1.27 -5.61 -8.98
C ILE A 184 2.72 -5.68 -9.47
N LYS A 185 3.25 -6.87 -9.75
CA LYS A 185 4.64 -7.09 -10.15
C LYS A 185 4.92 -6.64 -11.58
N SER A 186 3.96 -6.77 -12.49
CA SER A 186 4.14 -6.39 -13.89
C SER A 186 4.61 -4.95 -14.00
N THR A 187 5.77 -4.71 -14.62
CA THR A 187 6.23 -3.34 -14.84
C THR A 187 5.36 -2.62 -15.86
N ALA A 188 4.67 -3.38 -16.73
CA ALA A 188 3.81 -2.88 -17.80
C ALA A 188 4.52 -1.87 -18.70
N PHE A 189 5.80 -2.06 -18.91
CA PHE A 189 6.56 -1.22 -19.80
C PHE A 189 6.27 -1.64 -21.24
N LEU A 190 5.25 -1.01 -21.82
CA LEU A 190 4.83 -1.24 -23.21
C LEU A 190 5.64 -0.34 -24.14
N GLU A 191 6.22 -0.96 -25.18
CA GLU A 191 6.95 -0.27 -26.24
C GLU A 191 6.51 -0.81 -27.61
N PHE A 192 6.41 0.09 -28.57
CA PHE A 192 6.25 -0.27 -29.97
C PHE A 192 7.57 0.01 -30.69
N LYS A 193 8.20 -1.06 -31.18
CA LYS A 193 9.54 -1.01 -31.79
C LYS A 193 9.52 -1.50 -33.23
N GLU A 194 10.35 -0.89 -34.04
CA GLU A 194 10.58 -1.34 -35.42
C GLU A 194 11.31 -2.68 -35.42
N VAL A 195 10.80 -3.65 -36.17
CA VAL A 195 11.47 -4.94 -36.35
C VAL A 195 12.45 -4.83 -37.52
N MET A 196 13.73 -4.98 -37.22
CA MET A 196 14.78 -5.01 -38.24
C MET A 196 14.90 -6.40 -38.87
N GLN A 197 14.76 -7.47 -38.07
CA GLN A 197 14.78 -8.86 -38.52
C GLN A 197 14.07 -9.79 -37.54
N GLY A 198 13.45 -10.86 -38.04
CA GLY A 198 12.75 -11.89 -37.27
C GLY A 198 11.34 -12.12 -37.77
N PRO A 199 10.63 -13.12 -37.19
CA PRO A 199 11.04 -14.02 -36.13
C PRO A 199 12.09 -15.06 -36.56
N ALA A 200 13.03 -15.40 -35.69
CA ALA A 200 14.01 -16.48 -35.91
C ALA A 200 13.96 -17.50 -34.75
N PRO A 201 14.26 -18.80 -35.01
CA PRO A 201 14.20 -19.83 -33.97
C PRO A 201 15.31 -19.74 -32.94
N ASP A 202 16.44 -19.12 -33.29
CA ASP A 202 17.59 -18.91 -32.41
C ASP A 202 18.32 -17.61 -32.74
N ARG A 203 19.16 -17.16 -31.79
CA ARG A 203 19.91 -15.91 -31.89
C ARG A 203 20.97 -15.94 -32.97
N ALA A 204 21.55 -17.11 -33.25
CA ALA A 204 22.63 -17.21 -34.23
C ALA A 204 22.09 -17.02 -35.66
N SER A 205 20.96 -17.64 -35.99
CA SER A 205 20.27 -17.44 -37.28
C SER A 205 19.77 -16.02 -37.45
N LEU A 206 19.29 -15.39 -36.36
CA LEU A 206 18.85 -13.98 -36.39
C LEU A 206 19.98 -13.02 -36.74
N LEU A 207 21.18 -13.24 -36.20
CA LEU A 207 22.32 -12.34 -36.34
C LEU A 207 23.33 -12.79 -37.45
N ALA A 208 23.00 -13.80 -38.24
CA ALA A 208 23.88 -14.30 -39.30
C ALA A 208 24.27 -13.21 -40.32
N GLY A 209 23.36 -12.29 -40.64
CA GLY A 209 23.61 -11.14 -41.52
C GLY A 209 24.42 -10.00 -40.90
N TYR A 210 24.63 -10.02 -39.59
CA TYR A 210 25.29 -8.96 -38.80
C TYR A 210 26.58 -9.44 -38.15
N GLY A 211 27.16 -10.56 -38.60
CA GLY A 211 28.42 -11.10 -38.04
C GLY A 211 28.29 -11.62 -36.59
N GLY A 212 27.08 -11.96 -36.13
CA GLY A 212 26.83 -12.50 -34.79
C GLY A 212 26.64 -11.44 -33.68
N VAL A 213 26.81 -10.16 -34.00
CA VAL A 213 26.63 -9.04 -33.04
C VAL A 213 25.50 -8.12 -33.52
N PRO A 214 24.57 -7.72 -32.67
CA PRO A 214 23.54 -6.77 -33.09
C PRO A 214 24.16 -5.42 -33.45
N PRO A 215 23.58 -4.68 -34.42
CA PRO A 215 23.99 -3.32 -34.74
C PRO A 215 23.85 -2.39 -33.55
N ALA A 216 24.56 -1.26 -33.55
CA ALA A 216 24.62 -0.33 -32.42
C ALA A 216 23.23 0.22 -32.00
N ASP A 217 22.32 0.39 -32.97
CA ASP A 217 20.95 0.86 -32.81
C ASP A 217 19.93 -0.29 -32.62
N GLY A 218 20.37 -1.57 -32.70
CA GLY A 218 19.54 -2.75 -32.55
C GLY A 218 19.72 -3.48 -31.23
N GLU A 219 18.68 -4.18 -30.82
CA GLU A 219 18.70 -5.11 -29.68
C GLU A 219 17.92 -6.38 -30.00
N VAL A 220 18.32 -7.50 -29.34
CA VAL A 220 17.67 -8.80 -29.53
C VAL A 220 16.71 -9.05 -28.40
N LEU A 221 15.42 -9.14 -28.73
CA LEU A 221 14.34 -9.49 -27.80
C LEU A 221 13.78 -10.87 -28.12
N THR A 222 13.13 -11.48 -27.12
CA THR A 222 12.49 -12.79 -27.27
C THR A 222 10.97 -12.66 -27.14
N GLY A 223 10.24 -13.51 -27.86
CA GLY A 223 8.79 -13.64 -27.73
C GLY A 223 8.41 -15.12 -27.67
N ALA A 224 7.23 -15.43 -27.11
CA ALA A 224 6.70 -16.79 -27.11
C ALA A 224 6.39 -17.24 -28.54
N ARG A 225 6.78 -18.47 -28.89
CA ARG A 225 6.33 -19.14 -30.10
C ARG A 225 5.15 -20.02 -29.74
N THR A 226 3.94 -19.58 -30.08
CA THR A 226 2.71 -20.29 -29.84
C THR A 226 2.31 -21.13 -31.06
N GLY A 227 1.79 -22.33 -30.82
CA GLY A 227 1.18 -23.17 -31.85
C GLY A 227 -0.24 -22.71 -32.19
N LEU A 228 -0.87 -23.36 -33.17
CA LEU A 228 -2.25 -23.05 -33.60
C LEU A 228 -3.29 -23.29 -32.51
N SER A 229 -2.99 -24.15 -31.54
CA SER A 229 -3.84 -24.46 -30.37
C SER A 229 -3.49 -23.62 -29.12
N GLY A 230 -2.58 -22.63 -29.25
CA GLY A 230 -2.21 -21.76 -28.15
C GLY A 230 -1.10 -22.29 -27.23
N GLU A 231 -0.60 -23.50 -27.48
CA GLU A 231 0.52 -24.06 -26.72
C GLU A 231 1.83 -23.33 -26.99
N VAL A 232 2.65 -23.12 -25.95
CA VAL A 232 3.99 -22.53 -26.09
C VAL A 232 4.96 -23.60 -26.61
N LEU A 233 5.30 -23.51 -27.89
CA LEU A 233 6.22 -24.42 -28.57
C LEU A 233 7.71 -24.06 -28.41
N GLY A 234 8.00 -22.87 -27.85
CA GLY A 234 9.35 -22.38 -27.69
C GLY A 234 9.44 -20.86 -27.68
N ARG A 235 10.61 -20.32 -28.03
CA ARG A 235 10.84 -18.88 -28.14
C ARG A 235 11.23 -18.50 -29.56
N ASN A 236 10.77 -17.37 -30.01
CA ASN A 236 11.23 -16.67 -31.20
C ASN A 236 12.15 -15.50 -30.77
N TYR A 237 13.13 -15.20 -31.62
CA TYR A 237 14.05 -14.10 -31.44
C TYR A 237 13.75 -13.02 -32.49
N TYR A 238 13.79 -11.78 -32.08
CA TYR A 238 13.56 -10.60 -32.90
C TYR A 238 14.71 -9.62 -32.73
N LEU A 239 15.21 -9.07 -33.81
CA LEU A 239 16.11 -7.92 -33.79
C LEU A 239 15.25 -6.67 -34.00
N VAL A 240 15.16 -5.82 -32.99
CA VAL A 240 14.37 -4.60 -32.99
C VAL A 240 15.26 -3.38 -32.79
N LYS A 241 14.81 -2.20 -33.21
CA LYS A 241 15.48 -0.96 -32.87
C LYS A 241 15.39 -0.69 -31.37
N LYS A 242 16.45 -0.15 -30.77
CA LYS A 242 16.47 0.28 -29.36
C LYS A 242 15.48 1.41 -29.08
N SER A 243 15.29 2.32 -30.05
CA SER A 243 14.37 3.43 -29.93
C SER A 243 12.92 2.97 -30.12
N SER A 244 12.05 3.35 -29.19
CA SER A 244 10.61 3.08 -29.28
C SER A 244 9.91 4.15 -30.13
N ILE A 245 8.92 3.74 -30.92
CA ILE A 245 8.09 4.62 -31.73
C ILE A 245 7.11 5.37 -30.82
N ILE A 246 6.40 4.59 -30.00
CA ILE A 246 5.52 5.02 -28.90
C ILE A 246 5.69 4.08 -27.73
N THR A 247 5.28 4.52 -26.55
CA THR A 247 5.39 3.78 -25.28
C THR A 247 4.04 3.74 -24.57
N GLY A 248 3.94 2.96 -23.49
CA GLY A 248 2.75 2.92 -22.64
C GLY A 248 2.33 4.27 -22.04
N ARG A 249 3.24 5.25 -21.96
CA ARG A 249 2.95 6.64 -21.52
C ARG A 249 2.11 7.42 -22.54
N ASP A 250 2.15 6.98 -23.78
CA ASP A 250 1.45 7.59 -24.91
C ASP A 250 0.01 7.08 -25.05
N LEU A 251 -0.37 6.09 -24.21
CA LEU A 251 -1.72 5.57 -24.15
C LEU A 251 -2.63 6.50 -23.33
N ARG A 252 -3.81 6.80 -23.88
CA ARG A 252 -4.89 7.49 -23.17
C ARG A 252 -5.80 6.51 -22.44
N SER A 253 -6.08 5.38 -23.06
CA SER A 253 -6.90 4.31 -22.48
C SER A 253 -6.50 2.94 -23.05
N ALA A 254 -6.85 1.87 -22.31
CA ALA A 254 -6.78 0.50 -22.79
C ALA A 254 -7.97 -0.29 -22.26
N ARG A 255 -8.55 -1.16 -23.07
CA ARG A 255 -9.71 -1.97 -22.71
C ARG A 255 -9.68 -3.33 -23.40
N ARG A 256 -10.21 -4.33 -22.72
CA ARG A 256 -10.45 -5.64 -23.36
C ARG A 256 -11.45 -5.50 -24.50
N SER A 257 -11.17 -6.15 -25.62
CA SER A 257 -12.02 -6.25 -26.78
C SER A 257 -11.97 -7.68 -27.34
N GLN A 258 -12.63 -7.94 -28.44
CA GLN A 258 -12.61 -9.21 -29.16
C GLN A 258 -12.47 -8.94 -30.65
N ASP A 259 -11.78 -9.82 -31.35
CA ASP A 259 -11.72 -9.80 -32.81
C ASP A 259 -13.00 -10.34 -33.46
N GLU A 260 -13.02 -10.38 -34.80
CA GLU A 260 -14.15 -10.90 -35.58
C GLU A 260 -14.41 -12.39 -35.36
N TYR A 261 -13.46 -13.14 -34.80
CA TYR A 261 -13.52 -14.56 -34.47
C TYR A 261 -13.87 -14.82 -33.00
N GLY A 262 -14.07 -13.74 -32.21
CA GLY A 262 -14.37 -13.82 -30.78
C GLY A 262 -13.13 -14.03 -29.90
N MET A 263 -11.92 -13.94 -30.44
CA MET A 263 -10.68 -14.06 -29.65
C MET A 263 -10.42 -12.78 -28.85
N PRO A 264 -10.07 -12.92 -27.55
CA PRO A 264 -9.77 -11.76 -26.71
C PRO A 264 -8.53 -10.99 -27.19
N ASN A 265 -8.63 -9.67 -27.21
CA ASN A 265 -7.55 -8.75 -27.52
C ASN A 265 -7.62 -7.50 -26.62
N VAL A 266 -6.62 -6.62 -26.71
CA VAL A 266 -6.61 -5.36 -25.99
C VAL A 266 -6.62 -4.20 -26.96
N GLN A 267 -7.69 -3.45 -26.98
CA GLN A 267 -7.79 -2.21 -27.71
C GLN A 267 -7.19 -1.07 -26.89
N PHE A 268 -6.38 -0.23 -27.52
CA PHE A 268 -5.81 0.96 -26.91
C PHE A 268 -6.12 2.23 -27.70
N ASP A 269 -6.21 3.36 -27.02
CA ASP A 269 -6.35 4.68 -27.61
C ASP A 269 -5.12 5.53 -27.25
N LEU A 270 -4.62 6.33 -28.18
CA LEU A 270 -3.45 7.19 -28.03
C LEU A 270 -3.81 8.60 -27.57
N VAL A 271 -2.88 9.27 -26.89
CA VAL A 271 -2.95 10.72 -26.69
C VAL A 271 -2.72 11.47 -28.03
N PRO A 272 -3.30 12.66 -28.27
CA PRO A 272 -3.26 13.32 -29.57
C PRO A 272 -1.85 13.54 -30.15
N ALA A 273 -0.88 13.88 -29.31
CA ALA A 273 0.50 14.08 -29.76
C ALA A 273 1.16 12.79 -30.26
N ALA A 274 0.94 11.67 -29.55
CA ALA A 274 1.44 10.36 -29.95
C ALA A 274 0.69 9.81 -31.18
N ALA A 275 -0.62 10.04 -31.26
CA ALA A 275 -1.46 9.67 -32.39
C ALA A 275 -0.93 10.27 -33.72
N SER A 276 -0.51 11.54 -33.70
CA SER A 276 0.09 12.18 -34.87
C SER A 276 1.41 11.51 -35.28
N LYS A 277 2.34 11.34 -34.33
CA LYS A 277 3.64 10.68 -34.53
C LYS A 277 3.48 9.24 -35.02
N PHE A 278 2.59 8.49 -34.39
CA PHE A 278 2.34 7.08 -34.72
C PHE A 278 1.66 6.94 -36.10
N GLY A 279 0.74 7.87 -36.43
CA GLY A 279 0.10 7.93 -37.75
C GLY A 279 1.07 8.24 -38.87
N GLU A 280 2.04 9.14 -38.66
CA GLU A 280 3.09 9.43 -39.62
C GLU A 280 4.01 8.23 -39.85
N TYR A 281 4.46 7.61 -38.73
CA TYR A 281 5.30 6.40 -38.79
C TYR A 281 4.58 5.25 -39.50
N THR A 282 3.38 4.87 -39.06
CA THR A 282 2.64 3.73 -39.63
C THR A 282 2.25 4.00 -41.10
N GLY A 283 1.98 5.25 -41.46
CA GLY A 283 1.71 5.63 -42.85
C GLY A 283 2.88 5.48 -43.80
N SER A 284 4.12 5.69 -43.33
CA SER A 284 5.36 5.56 -44.11
C SER A 284 5.95 4.12 -44.09
N HIS A 285 5.49 3.25 -43.17
CA HIS A 285 6.01 1.90 -43.00
C HIS A 285 4.95 0.80 -43.21
N ILE A 286 3.99 1.04 -44.12
CA ILE A 286 2.99 0.03 -44.48
C ILE A 286 3.69 -1.18 -45.10
N GLY A 287 3.34 -2.39 -44.63
CA GLY A 287 3.93 -3.64 -45.06
C GLY A 287 5.13 -4.10 -44.22
N THR A 288 5.61 -3.29 -43.28
CA THR A 288 6.68 -3.68 -42.35
C THR A 288 6.12 -4.21 -41.03
N PRO A 289 6.79 -5.18 -40.37
CA PRO A 289 6.38 -5.66 -39.04
C PRO A 289 6.77 -4.65 -37.95
N MET A 290 5.92 -4.53 -36.95
CA MET A 290 6.15 -3.71 -35.76
C MET A 290 6.00 -4.57 -34.52
N ALA A 291 7.04 -4.64 -33.68
CA ALA A 291 6.99 -5.39 -32.45
C ALA A 291 6.24 -4.62 -31.35
N ILE A 292 5.31 -5.29 -30.72
CA ILE A 292 4.66 -4.88 -29.47
C ILE A 292 5.39 -5.58 -28.34
N VAL A 293 6.17 -4.82 -27.60
CA VAL A 293 7.06 -5.31 -26.53
C VAL A 293 6.47 -4.93 -25.18
N LEU A 294 6.36 -5.90 -24.27
CA LEU A 294 5.94 -5.70 -22.90
C LEU A 294 7.00 -6.32 -21.97
N ASP A 295 7.59 -5.51 -21.12
CA ASP A 295 8.62 -5.95 -20.15
C ASP A 295 9.76 -6.77 -20.82
N ASP A 296 10.35 -6.22 -21.87
CA ASP A 296 11.43 -6.83 -22.68
C ASP A 296 11.01 -8.10 -23.44
N ASN A 297 9.73 -8.46 -23.45
CA ASN A 297 9.21 -9.60 -24.22
C ASN A 297 8.33 -9.15 -25.38
N VAL A 298 8.59 -9.68 -26.58
CA VAL A 298 7.75 -9.46 -27.75
C VAL A 298 6.44 -10.25 -27.59
N GLN A 299 5.35 -9.55 -27.39
CA GLN A 299 4.00 -10.15 -27.30
C GLN A 299 3.50 -10.55 -28.66
N SER A 300 3.65 -9.66 -29.64
CA SER A 300 3.31 -9.89 -31.04
C SER A 300 4.13 -8.95 -31.96
N ALA A 301 4.23 -9.30 -33.20
CA ALA A 301 4.90 -8.50 -34.22
C ALA A 301 4.02 -8.42 -35.49
N PRO A 302 2.85 -7.75 -35.41
CA PRO A 302 1.95 -7.62 -36.55
C PRO A 302 2.56 -6.77 -37.66
N THR A 303 2.18 -7.08 -38.91
CA THR A 303 2.50 -6.23 -40.05
C THR A 303 1.57 -5.02 -40.10
N ILE A 304 2.12 -3.83 -40.28
CA ILE A 304 1.37 -2.58 -40.43
C ILE A 304 0.58 -2.65 -41.73
N ARG A 305 -0.76 -2.69 -41.64
CA ARG A 305 -1.66 -2.82 -42.81
C ARG A 305 -2.17 -1.46 -43.32
N ALA A 306 -2.26 -0.50 -42.43
CA ALA A 306 -2.77 0.84 -42.73
C ALA A 306 -2.20 1.87 -41.76
N ARG A 307 -2.38 3.14 -42.09
CA ARG A 307 -2.06 4.26 -41.18
C ARG A 307 -2.96 4.18 -39.94
N ILE A 308 -2.34 4.17 -38.76
CA ILE A 308 -3.03 4.12 -37.46
C ILE A 308 -2.96 5.51 -36.83
N THR A 309 -4.11 6.17 -36.63
CA THR A 309 -4.13 7.58 -36.22
C THR A 309 -4.43 7.81 -34.75
N ASP A 310 -5.32 7.02 -34.12
CA ASP A 310 -5.80 7.28 -32.76
C ASP A 310 -6.01 6.03 -31.90
N SER A 311 -6.26 4.88 -32.51
CA SER A 311 -6.48 3.63 -31.79
C SER A 311 -5.87 2.45 -32.52
N GLY A 312 -5.49 1.42 -31.76
CA GLY A 312 -4.97 0.16 -32.27
C GLY A 312 -5.39 -1.00 -31.37
N VAL A 313 -4.99 -2.20 -31.80
CA VAL A 313 -5.30 -3.45 -31.09
C VAL A 313 -4.01 -4.22 -30.85
N ILE A 314 -3.83 -4.69 -29.62
CA ILE A 314 -2.77 -5.63 -29.25
C ILE A 314 -3.38 -7.03 -29.40
N GLU A 315 -2.99 -7.71 -30.47
CA GLU A 315 -3.38 -9.08 -30.74
C GLU A 315 -2.39 -10.04 -30.08
N GLY A 316 -2.89 -11.12 -29.53
CA GLY A 316 -2.10 -12.17 -28.89
C GLY A 316 -2.99 -13.37 -28.58
N ASN A 317 -2.38 -14.46 -28.14
CA ASN A 317 -3.14 -15.63 -27.72
C ASN A 317 -3.53 -15.51 -26.24
N TYR A 318 -4.39 -14.53 -25.94
CA TYR A 318 -4.84 -14.22 -24.57
C TYR A 318 -6.09 -15.01 -24.20
N SER A 319 -6.16 -15.46 -22.95
CA SER A 319 -7.44 -15.76 -22.32
C SER A 319 -8.22 -14.47 -22.03
N VAL A 320 -9.50 -14.60 -21.72
CA VAL A 320 -10.34 -13.45 -21.36
C VAL A 320 -9.75 -12.70 -20.15
N GLU A 321 -9.26 -13.45 -19.16
CA GLU A 321 -8.66 -12.89 -17.95
C GLU A 321 -7.32 -12.20 -18.23
N GLU A 322 -6.45 -12.82 -19.01
CA GLU A 322 -5.15 -12.22 -19.38
C GLU A 322 -5.32 -10.92 -20.18
N ALA A 323 -6.28 -10.86 -21.10
CA ALA A 323 -6.59 -9.64 -21.84
C ALA A 323 -7.13 -8.53 -20.93
N GLU A 324 -7.93 -8.89 -19.92
CA GLU A 324 -8.45 -7.95 -18.93
C GLU A 324 -7.35 -7.42 -18.01
N ASP A 325 -6.50 -8.31 -17.50
CA ASP A 325 -5.36 -7.96 -16.66
C ASP A 325 -4.35 -7.07 -17.41
N LEU A 326 -4.06 -7.39 -18.67
CA LEU A 326 -3.21 -6.56 -19.52
C LEU A 326 -3.83 -5.18 -19.74
N ALA A 327 -5.12 -5.11 -20.06
CA ALA A 327 -5.82 -3.83 -20.22
C ALA A 327 -5.82 -3.00 -18.93
N LEU A 328 -6.00 -3.65 -17.76
CA LEU A 328 -5.93 -3.02 -16.45
C LEU A 328 -4.55 -2.43 -16.19
N VAL A 329 -3.51 -3.24 -16.40
CA VAL A 329 -2.11 -2.84 -16.14
C VAL A 329 -1.68 -1.69 -17.05
N LEU A 330 -2.08 -1.72 -18.34
CA LEU A 330 -1.80 -0.65 -19.29
C LEU A 330 -2.54 0.65 -18.94
N ARG A 331 -3.79 0.58 -18.47
CA ARG A 331 -4.57 1.74 -18.00
C ARG A 331 -3.97 2.37 -16.75
N ALA A 332 -3.55 1.55 -15.80
CA ALA A 332 -2.94 2.01 -14.56
C ALA A 332 -1.55 2.62 -14.77
N GLY A 333 -0.92 2.30 -15.91
CA GLY A 333 0.38 2.80 -16.31
C GLY A 333 1.56 1.94 -15.86
N ALA A 334 2.71 2.22 -16.50
CA ALA A 334 3.96 1.54 -16.21
C ALA A 334 4.55 1.94 -14.86
N LEU A 335 5.19 0.99 -14.19
CA LEU A 335 6.00 1.27 -13.01
C LEU A 335 7.27 2.04 -13.43
N PRO A 336 7.70 3.03 -12.65
CA PRO A 336 8.88 3.85 -12.98
C PRO A 336 10.21 3.10 -12.79
N ALA A 337 10.18 2.02 -12.05
CA ALA A 337 11.33 1.15 -11.77
C ALA A 337 10.84 -0.27 -11.42
N LYS A 338 11.70 -1.25 -11.58
CA LYS A 338 11.40 -2.63 -11.15
C LYS A 338 11.18 -2.69 -9.64
N MET A 339 10.31 -3.61 -9.20
CA MET A 339 10.04 -3.83 -7.79
C MET A 339 10.39 -5.26 -7.40
N VAL A 340 11.02 -5.40 -6.22
CA VAL A 340 11.44 -6.69 -5.66
C VAL A 340 10.65 -6.97 -4.39
N TYR A 341 10.10 -8.17 -4.26
CA TYR A 341 9.46 -8.61 -3.03
C TYR A 341 10.50 -8.81 -1.92
N LEU A 342 10.36 -8.08 -0.82
CA LEU A 342 11.14 -8.27 0.41
C LEU A 342 10.41 -9.18 1.38
N GLU A 343 9.09 -9.03 1.47
CA GLU A 343 8.24 -9.83 2.33
C GLU A 343 6.93 -10.13 1.59
N GLU A 344 6.50 -11.38 1.71
CA GLU A 344 5.25 -11.85 1.15
C GLU A 344 4.57 -12.76 2.17
N ARG A 345 3.33 -12.44 2.52
CA ARG A 345 2.51 -13.24 3.40
C ARG A 345 1.09 -13.28 2.87
N THR A 346 0.60 -14.46 2.62
CA THR A 346 -0.78 -14.71 2.21
C THR A 346 -1.51 -15.41 3.33
N VAL A 347 -2.69 -14.91 3.69
CA VAL A 347 -3.58 -15.51 4.68
C VAL A 347 -4.85 -15.96 3.95
N GLY A 348 -5.11 -17.27 4.00
CA GLY A 348 -6.33 -17.81 3.38
C GLY A 348 -7.59 -17.35 4.14
N PRO A 349 -8.71 -17.04 3.46
CA PRO A 349 -9.95 -16.59 4.08
C PRO A 349 -10.51 -17.55 5.15
N SER A 350 -10.36 -18.86 4.95
CA SER A 350 -10.80 -19.88 5.91
C SER A 350 -10.06 -19.83 7.24
N LEU A 351 -8.74 -19.55 7.22
CA LEU A 351 -7.91 -19.44 8.42
C LEU A 351 -8.28 -18.18 9.23
N GLY A 352 -8.57 -17.08 8.54
CA GLY A 352 -9.04 -15.86 9.17
C GLY A 352 -10.38 -16.06 9.88
N HIS A 353 -11.37 -16.61 9.20
CA HIS A 353 -12.71 -16.88 9.74
C HIS A 353 -12.67 -17.78 10.99
N ASP A 354 -11.94 -18.89 10.94
CA ASP A 354 -11.76 -19.79 12.10
C ASP A 354 -11.15 -19.06 13.29
N SER A 355 -10.17 -18.19 13.05
CA SER A 355 -9.51 -17.40 14.10
C SER A 355 -10.47 -16.39 14.74
N VAL A 356 -11.32 -15.73 13.94
CA VAL A 356 -12.38 -14.83 14.42
C VAL A 356 -13.35 -15.59 15.33
N VAL A 357 -13.89 -16.72 14.86
CA VAL A 357 -14.90 -17.48 15.61
C VAL A 357 -14.32 -17.99 16.94
N ARG A 358 -13.10 -18.52 16.94
CA ARG A 358 -12.42 -18.97 18.17
C ARG A 358 -12.10 -17.81 19.10
N GLY A 359 -11.62 -16.68 18.57
CA GLY A 359 -11.29 -15.48 19.33
C GLY A 359 -12.52 -14.87 20.01
N ILE A 360 -13.64 -14.72 19.28
CA ILE A 360 -14.91 -14.23 19.84
C ILE A 360 -15.44 -15.18 20.93
N ARG A 361 -15.44 -16.49 20.69
CA ARG A 361 -15.87 -17.46 21.71
C ARG A 361 -15.02 -17.37 22.98
N ALA A 362 -13.70 -17.26 22.85
CA ALA A 362 -12.80 -17.09 23.97
C ALA A 362 -13.06 -15.77 24.71
N ALA A 363 -13.28 -14.67 23.99
CA ALA A 363 -13.60 -13.37 24.58
C ALA A 363 -14.91 -13.41 25.37
N ILE A 364 -15.97 -14.00 24.82
CA ILE A 364 -17.27 -14.15 25.50
C ILE A 364 -17.13 -15.06 26.72
N ALA A 365 -16.43 -16.18 26.62
CA ALA A 365 -16.22 -17.08 27.76
C ALA A 365 -15.44 -16.38 28.87
N GLY A 366 -14.37 -15.65 28.53
CA GLY A 366 -13.58 -14.84 29.48
C GLY A 366 -14.42 -13.74 30.15
N LEU A 367 -15.20 -13.00 29.34
CA LEU A 367 -16.12 -11.95 29.85
C LEU A 367 -17.13 -12.52 30.87
N VAL A 368 -17.81 -13.61 30.51
CA VAL A 368 -18.79 -14.26 31.38
C VAL A 368 -18.14 -14.77 32.65
N ALA A 369 -16.96 -15.40 32.56
CA ALA A 369 -16.22 -15.91 33.74
C ALA A 369 -15.85 -14.77 34.70
N VAL A 370 -15.36 -13.63 34.16
CA VAL A 370 -15.00 -12.45 34.96
C VAL A 370 -16.24 -11.82 35.60
N MET A 371 -17.32 -11.66 34.86
CA MET A 371 -18.58 -11.12 35.40
C MET A 371 -19.14 -12.00 36.53
N LEU A 372 -19.16 -13.31 36.33
CA LEU A 372 -19.60 -14.24 37.37
C LEU A 372 -18.70 -14.16 38.64
N PHE A 373 -17.39 -14.09 38.45
CA PHE A 373 -16.46 -13.91 39.55
C PHE A 373 -16.75 -12.61 40.32
N MET A 374 -16.96 -11.49 39.64
CA MET A 374 -17.27 -10.20 40.25
C MET A 374 -18.58 -10.23 41.02
N LEU A 375 -19.62 -10.83 40.46
CA LEU A 375 -20.92 -10.98 41.14
C LEU A 375 -20.85 -11.85 42.37
N ILE A 376 -20.10 -12.94 42.32
CA ILE A 376 -19.97 -13.87 43.46
C ILE A 376 -19.13 -13.25 44.59
N TYR A 377 -17.98 -12.65 44.26
CA TYR A 377 -17.02 -12.16 45.24
C TYR A 377 -17.41 -10.78 45.81
N TYR A 378 -17.78 -9.81 44.95
CA TYR A 378 -18.10 -8.43 45.34
C TYR A 378 -19.61 -8.14 45.40
N LYS A 379 -20.45 -9.10 45.05
CA LYS A 379 -21.94 -8.99 45.12
C LYS A 379 -22.46 -7.73 44.42
N LEU A 380 -23.05 -6.77 45.19
CA LEU A 380 -23.65 -5.55 44.66
C LEU A 380 -22.59 -4.60 44.02
N SER A 381 -21.39 -4.54 44.60
CA SER A 381 -20.28 -3.80 43.99
C SER A 381 -19.76 -4.52 42.75
N GLY A 382 -19.81 -5.86 42.68
CA GLY A 382 -19.55 -6.62 41.48
C GLY A 382 -20.50 -6.28 40.34
N PHE A 383 -21.79 -6.17 40.62
CA PHE A 383 -22.78 -5.69 39.62
C PHE A 383 -22.43 -4.29 39.07
N ASN A 384 -21.97 -3.37 39.95
CA ASN A 384 -21.48 -2.07 39.50
C ASN A 384 -20.27 -2.20 38.54
N ALA A 385 -19.32 -3.07 38.86
CA ALA A 385 -18.17 -3.31 37.98
C ALA A 385 -18.58 -3.95 36.64
N ASP A 386 -19.55 -4.86 36.65
CA ASP A 386 -20.06 -5.49 35.43
C ASP A 386 -20.74 -4.47 34.49
N VAL A 387 -21.53 -3.55 35.05
CA VAL A 387 -22.11 -2.44 34.28
C VAL A 387 -21.01 -1.54 33.71
N ALA A 388 -19.99 -1.18 34.51
CA ALA A 388 -18.87 -0.39 34.05
C ALA A 388 -18.07 -1.12 32.94
N LEU A 389 -17.91 -2.45 33.06
CA LEU A 389 -17.25 -3.29 32.06
C LEU A 389 -18.02 -3.35 30.73
N MET A 390 -19.34 -3.49 30.77
CA MET A 390 -20.18 -3.45 29.57
C MET A 390 -20.12 -2.08 28.87
N VAL A 391 -20.15 -1.00 29.65
CA VAL A 391 -19.95 0.35 29.12
C VAL A 391 -18.57 0.50 28.50
N ASN A 392 -17.51 -0.04 29.15
CA ASN A 392 -16.16 -0.03 28.60
C ASN A 392 -16.09 -0.71 27.23
N LEU A 393 -16.69 -1.89 27.07
CA LEU A 393 -16.70 -2.62 25.82
C LEU A 393 -17.41 -1.83 24.71
N ILE A 394 -18.55 -1.19 25.01
CA ILE A 394 -19.27 -0.32 24.08
C ILE A 394 -18.40 0.88 23.66
N LEU A 395 -17.73 1.51 24.63
CA LEU A 395 -16.86 2.66 24.34
C LEU A 395 -15.65 2.27 23.49
N LEU A 396 -15.03 1.13 23.79
CA LEU A 396 -13.88 0.61 23.06
C LEU A 396 -14.28 0.34 21.61
N MET A 397 -15.34 -0.44 21.38
CA MET A 397 -15.79 -0.78 20.03
C MET A 397 -16.30 0.45 19.27
N GLY A 398 -17.04 1.35 19.95
CA GLY A 398 -17.51 2.59 19.37
C GLY A 398 -16.39 3.55 18.98
N ALA A 399 -15.33 3.65 19.79
CA ALA A 399 -14.17 4.46 19.47
C ALA A 399 -13.37 3.85 18.31
N MET A 400 -13.21 2.51 18.27
CA MET A 400 -12.58 1.85 17.13
C MET A 400 -13.33 2.14 15.81
N ALA A 401 -14.65 2.05 15.83
CA ALA A 401 -15.50 2.37 14.68
C ALA A 401 -15.38 3.86 14.27
N TYR A 402 -15.39 4.77 15.26
CA TYR A 402 -15.27 6.21 15.02
C TYR A 402 -13.96 6.60 14.37
N PHE A 403 -12.83 6.05 14.85
CA PHE A 403 -11.50 6.32 14.30
C PHE A 403 -11.18 5.46 13.07
N GLY A 404 -12.06 4.59 12.61
CA GLY A 404 -11.82 3.67 11.51
C GLY A 404 -10.65 2.71 11.78
N ALA A 405 -10.44 2.33 13.04
CA ALA A 405 -9.35 1.45 13.44
C ALA A 405 -9.63 0.01 13.02
N THR A 406 -8.63 -0.65 12.43
CA THR A 406 -8.72 -2.06 12.01
C THR A 406 -8.58 -3.01 13.20
N LEU A 407 -9.54 -3.92 13.35
CA LEU A 407 -9.50 -5.02 14.31
C LEU A 407 -8.66 -6.16 13.74
N THR A 408 -7.53 -6.45 14.39
CA THR A 408 -6.61 -7.53 14.01
C THR A 408 -6.69 -8.71 15.00
N LEU A 409 -6.12 -9.86 14.69
CA LEU A 409 -6.08 -10.99 15.63
C LEU A 409 -5.39 -10.62 16.96
N PRO A 410 -4.22 -9.98 16.98
CA PRO A 410 -3.68 -9.39 18.21
C PRO A 410 -4.57 -8.31 18.82
N GLY A 411 -5.33 -7.56 18.00
CA GLY A 411 -6.32 -6.58 18.48
C GLY A 411 -7.44 -7.21 19.30
N ILE A 412 -7.95 -8.37 18.89
CA ILE A 412 -8.90 -9.17 19.71
C ILE A 412 -8.26 -9.56 21.06
N ALA A 413 -7.00 -9.98 21.06
CA ALA A 413 -6.27 -10.25 22.30
C ALA A 413 -6.15 -8.98 23.17
N GLY A 414 -5.98 -7.81 22.55
CA GLY A 414 -6.02 -6.49 23.20
C GLY A 414 -7.36 -6.20 23.86
N VAL A 415 -8.48 -6.51 23.21
CA VAL A 415 -9.83 -6.41 23.80
C VAL A 415 -9.94 -7.28 25.04
N ILE A 416 -9.53 -8.56 24.95
CA ILE A 416 -9.57 -9.50 26.08
C ILE A 416 -8.70 -9.00 27.23
N LEU A 417 -7.51 -8.52 26.95
CA LEU A 417 -6.62 -7.93 27.95
C LEU A 417 -7.25 -6.70 28.62
N THR A 418 -7.88 -5.86 27.85
CA THR A 418 -8.56 -4.65 28.36
C THR A 418 -9.75 -4.99 29.27
N ILE A 419 -10.49 -6.06 29.01
CA ILE A 419 -11.54 -6.58 29.90
C ILE A 419 -10.94 -6.87 31.28
N GLY A 420 -9.78 -7.56 31.33
CA GLY A 420 -9.09 -7.83 32.58
C GLY A 420 -8.67 -6.56 33.32
N MET A 421 -8.02 -5.62 32.61
CA MET A 421 -7.56 -4.37 33.20
C MET A 421 -8.69 -3.46 33.68
N ALA A 422 -9.83 -3.44 32.97
CA ALA A 422 -11.00 -2.67 33.38
C ALA A 422 -11.61 -3.18 34.69
N VAL A 423 -11.61 -4.49 34.89
CA VAL A 423 -12.05 -5.11 36.15
C VAL A 423 -11.05 -4.86 37.25
N ASP A 424 -9.75 -4.99 37.00
CA ASP A 424 -8.68 -4.74 37.97
C ASP A 424 -8.76 -3.33 38.58
N ALA A 425 -9.02 -2.31 37.75
CA ALA A 425 -9.22 -0.96 38.21
C ALA A 425 -10.40 -0.84 39.21
N ASN A 426 -11.52 -1.54 38.96
CA ASN A 426 -12.65 -1.58 39.89
C ASN A 426 -12.31 -2.37 41.18
N VAL A 427 -11.58 -3.48 41.05
CA VAL A 427 -11.12 -4.28 42.22
C VAL A 427 -10.25 -3.42 43.12
N LEU A 428 -9.26 -2.70 42.58
CA LEU A 428 -8.42 -1.77 43.37
C LEU A 428 -9.26 -0.73 44.13
N ILE A 429 -10.27 -0.15 43.49
CA ILE A 429 -11.17 0.79 44.14
C ILE A 429 -11.97 0.11 45.27
N PHE A 430 -12.52 -1.08 45.02
CA PHE A 430 -13.37 -1.77 45.99
C PHE A 430 -12.56 -2.26 47.22
N GLU A 431 -11.37 -2.79 47.00
CA GLU A 431 -10.50 -3.18 48.12
C GLU A 431 -10.09 -1.96 48.95
N ARG A 432 -9.84 -0.82 48.28
CA ARG A 432 -9.52 0.43 48.99
C ARG A 432 -10.74 0.94 49.80
N ILE A 433 -11.95 0.85 49.26
CA ILE A 433 -13.18 1.17 49.99
C ILE A 433 -13.32 0.22 51.20
N ARG A 434 -13.08 -1.09 51.02
CA ARG A 434 -13.15 -2.10 52.09
C ARG A 434 -12.14 -1.81 53.22
N GLU A 435 -10.93 -1.38 52.88
CA GLU A 435 -9.92 -0.96 53.87
C GLU A 435 -10.41 0.27 54.67
N GLU A 436 -10.92 1.29 54.01
CA GLU A 436 -11.40 2.50 54.67
C GLU A 436 -12.65 2.25 55.58
N LEU A 437 -13.51 1.27 55.21
CA LEU A 437 -14.61 0.81 56.05
C LEU A 437 -14.12 0.08 57.30
N LYS A 438 -13.05 -0.77 57.17
CA LYS A 438 -12.44 -1.45 58.31
C LYS A 438 -11.82 -0.49 59.32
N VAL A 439 -11.35 0.68 58.89
CA VAL A 439 -10.84 1.76 59.74
C VAL A 439 -11.99 2.54 60.44
N GLY A 440 -13.22 2.22 60.16
CA GLY A 440 -14.40 2.80 60.83
C GLY A 440 -14.95 4.05 60.17
N LYS A 441 -14.62 4.35 58.92
CA LYS A 441 -15.24 5.46 58.16
C LYS A 441 -16.67 5.15 57.77
N THR A 442 -17.47 6.20 57.65
CA THR A 442 -18.83 6.09 57.11
C THR A 442 -18.76 5.64 55.64
N VAL A 443 -19.79 4.94 55.16
CA VAL A 443 -19.87 4.41 53.77
C VAL A 443 -19.57 5.48 52.74
N ARG A 444 -20.17 6.69 52.87
CA ARG A 444 -19.95 7.78 51.95
C ARG A 444 -18.51 8.30 51.94
N SER A 445 -17.91 8.46 53.12
CA SER A 445 -16.50 8.86 53.29
C SER A 445 -15.54 7.78 52.79
N ALA A 446 -15.85 6.52 53.02
CA ALA A 446 -15.01 5.40 52.52
C ALA A 446 -15.01 5.33 50.98
N ILE A 447 -16.16 5.52 50.35
CA ILE A 447 -16.25 5.58 48.87
C ILE A 447 -15.43 6.75 48.33
N ASP A 448 -15.64 7.98 48.81
CA ASP A 448 -14.93 9.17 48.33
C ASP A 448 -13.41 9.04 48.51
N THR A 449 -12.98 8.51 49.69
CA THR A 449 -11.54 8.29 49.93
C THR A 449 -10.99 7.14 49.07
N GLY A 450 -11.72 6.04 48.91
CA GLY A 450 -11.36 4.89 48.11
C GLY A 450 -11.11 5.28 46.64
N PHE A 451 -12.06 5.97 46.02
CA PHE A 451 -11.89 6.48 44.64
C PHE A 451 -10.73 7.45 44.51
N SER A 452 -10.57 8.41 45.46
CA SER A 452 -9.50 9.41 45.39
C SER A 452 -8.10 8.78 45.52
N ARG A 453 -7.94 7.81 46.42
CA ARG A 453 -6.64 7.15 46.65
C ARG A 453 -6.30 6.12 45.59
N ALA A 454 -7.29 5.36 45.10
CA ALA A 454 -7.07 4.37 44.03
C ALA A 454 -6.77 5.05 42.69
N PHE A 455 -7.26 6.26 42.45
CA PHE A 455 -7.07 6.98 41.18
C PHE A 455 -5.59 7.12 40.79
N GLY A 456 -4.74 7.55 41.72
CA GLY A 456 -3.29 7.67 41.45
C GLY A 456 -2.67 6.36 41.00
N THR A 457 -2.93 5.28 41.75
CA THR A 457 -2.40 3.94 41.43
C THR A 457 -2.91 3.42 40.07
N ILE A 458 -4.20 3.65 39.77
CA ILE A 458 -4.79 3.26 38.48
C ILE A 458 -4.12 4.05 37.34
N LEU A 459 -3.90 5.35 37.53
CA LEU A 459 -3.29 6.19 36.51
C LEU A 459 -1.84 5.77 36.25
N ASP A 460 -1.04 5.53 37.30
CA ASP A 460 0.36 5.12 37.18
C ASP A 460 0.51 3.77 36.47
N ALA A 461 -0.30 2.77 36.83
CA ALA A 461 -0.30 1.47 36.19
C ALA A 461 -0.68 1.54 34.70
N ASN A 462 -1.70 2.32 34.38
CA ASN A 462 -2.17 2.47 33.01
C ASN A 462 -1.22 3.34 32.15
N LEU A 463 -0.54 4.34 32.74
CA LEU A 463 0.44 5.18 32.05
C LEU A 463 1.62 4.34 31.54
N THR A 464 2.14 3.42 32.35
CA THR A 464 3.22 2.51 31.93
C THR A 464 2.82 1.66 30.72
N THR A 465 1.60 1.11 30.75
CA THR A 465 1.05 0.30 29.66
C THR A 465 0.80 1.15 28.41
N LEU A 466 0.32 2.39 28.58
CA LEU A 466 0.09 3.31 27.48
C LEU A 466 1.41 3.71 26.78
N ILE A 467 2.49 3.93 27.55
CA ILE A 467 3.82 4.19 26.97
C ILE A 467 4.26 3.00 26.12
N ALA A 468 4.14 1.76 26.63
CA ALA A 468 4.45 0.57 25.83
C ALA A 468 3.60 0.48 24.57
N ALA A 469 2.30 0.76 24.66
CA ALA A 469 1.40 0.77 23.50
C ALA A 469 1.78 1.83 22.47
N LEU A 470 2.23 3.03 22.87
CA LEU A 470 2.73 4.07 21.97
C LEU A 470 3.98 3.63 21.21
N PHE A 471 4.91 2.93 21.86
CA PHE A 471 6.08 2.34 21.18
C PHE A 471 5.64 1.29 20.16
N LEU A 472 4.71 0.40 20.52
CA LEU A 472 4.17 -0.58 19.58
C LEU A 472 3.41 0.06 18.41
N PHE A 473 2.74 1.17 18.65
CA PHE A 473 2.06 1.93 17.58
C PHE A 473 3.05 2.58 16.63
N GLN A 474 4.14 3.16 17.14
CA GLN A 474 5.13 3.86 16.34
C GLN A 474 6.03 2.91 15.53
N PHE A 475 6.49 1.82 16.16
CA PHE A 475 7.46 0.90 15.57
C PHE A 475 6.85 -0.43 15.11
N GLY A 476 5.61 -0.73 15.49
CA GLY A 476 4.91 -1.93 15.10
C GLY A 476 4.43 -1.91 13.66
N THR A 477 4.29 -3.08 13.06
CA THR A 477 3.75 -3.27 11.72
C THR A 477 2.36 -3.92 11.81
N GLY A 478 1.49 -3.64 10.83
CA GLY A 478 0.20 -4.30 10.61
C GLY A 478 -0.53 -4.78 11.89
N PRO A 479 -0.51 -6.08 12.16
CA PRO A 479 -1.24 -6.67 13.29
C PRO A 479 -0.84 -6.13 14.67
N VAL A 480 0.46 -5.84 14.88
CA VAL A 480 0.97 -5.30 16.16
C VAL A 480 0.47 -3.87 16.38
N LYS A 481 0.37 -3.08 15.32
CA LYS A 481 -0.20 -1.73 15.38
C LYS A 481 -1.68 -1.76 15.76
N GLY A 482 -2.44 -2.71 15.21
CA GLY A 482 -3.84 -2.93 15.59
C GLY A 482 -4.00 -3.25 17.09
N PHE A 483 -3.14 -4.12 17.65
CA PHE A 483 -3.10 -4.39 19.09
C PHE A 483 -2.84 -3.12 19.90
N ALA A 484 -1.84 -2.32 19.51
CA ALA A 484 -1.48 -1.09 20.21
C ALA A 484 -2.62 -0.06 20.23
N VAL A 485 -3.35 0.08 19.12
CA VAL A 485 -4.53 0.95 19.02
C VAL A 485 -5.65 0.47 19.94
N THR A 486 -6.01 -0.80 19.85
CA THR A 486 -7.05 -1.41 20.69
C THR A 486 -6.74 -1.25 22.18
N LEU A 487 -5.48 -1.55 22.56
CA LEU A 487 -5.02 -1.42 23.94
C LEU A 487 -5.09 0.03 24.43
N SER A 488 -4.63 1.00 23.62
CA SER A 488 -4.66 2.42 23.98
C SER A 488 -6.09 2.92 24.20
N ILE A 489 -6.99 2.64 23.26
CA ILE A 489 -8.41 3.01 23.37
C ILE A 489 -9.01 2.35 24.63
N GLY A 490 -8.71 1.07 24.84
CA GLY A 490 -9.20 0.32 25.99
C GLY A 490 -8.75 0.88 27.34
N ILE A 491 -7.51 1.34 27.45
CA ILE A 491 -6.99 2.00 28.66
C ILE A 491 -7.77 3.28 28.95
N PHE A 492 -7.98 4.15 27.96
CA PHE A 492 -8.77 5.37 28.18
C PHE A 492 -10.21 5.07 28.58
N ALA A 493 -10.84 4.11 27.90
CA ALA A 493 -12.19 3.67 28.23
C ALA A 493 -12.26 3.08 29.65
N SER A 494 -11.28 2.25 30.07
CA SER A 494 -11.26 1.61 31.39
C SER A 494 -11.11 2.63 32.53
N VAL A 495 -10.21 3.61 32.38
CA VAL A 495 -10.07 4.70 33.36
C VAL A 495 -11.36 5.51 33.49
N PHE A 496 -11.97 5.87 32.35
CA PHE A 496 -13.25 6.59 32.36
C PHE A 496 -14.34 5.77 33.05
N THR A 497 -14.50 4.50 32.73
CA THR A 497 -15.57 3.66 33.29
C THR A 497 -15.35 3.34 34.75
N ALA A 498 -14.13 3.00 35.16
CA ALA A 498 -13.84 2.70 36.55
C ALA A 498 -13.96 3.92 37.46
N VAL A 499 -13.46 5.09 37.04
CA VAL A 499 -13.40 6.29 37.88
C VAL A 499 -14.68 7.13 37.79
N PHE A 500 -15.25 7.28 36.60
CA PHE A 500 -16.38 8.17 36.38
C PHE A 500 -17.72 7.43 36.41
N VAL A 501 -17.86 6.34 35.66
CA VAL A 501 -19.12 5.58 35.58
C VAL A 501 -19.38 4.84 36.89
N SER A 502 -18.45 4.05 37.40
CA SER A 502 -18.60 3.27 38.63
C SER A 502 -18.85 4.18 39.83
N ARG A 503 -18.14 5.32 39.95
CA ARG A 503 -18.42 6.31 41.00
C ARG A 503 -19.82 6.91 40.91
N THR A 504 -20.32 7.19 39.69
CA THR A 504 -21.65 7.74 39.49
C THR A 504 -22.73 6.73 39.88
N ILE A 505 -22.51 5.43 39.62
CA ILE A 505 -23.45 4.39 40.08
C ILE A 505 -23.52 4.32 41.61
N TYR A 506 -22.37 4.41 42.30
CA TYR A 506 -22.40 4.50 43.79
C TYR A 506 -23.12 5.75 44.29
N MET A 507 -22.91 6.90 43.67
CA MET A 507 -23.65 8.11 44.05
C MET A 507 -25.14 7.95 43.86
N LEU A 508 -25.59 7.26 42.80
CA LEU A 508 -26.99 6.95 42.55
C LEU A 508 -27.58 6.01 43.64
N LEU A 509 -26.84 4.93 43.97
CA LEU A 509 -27.26 3.96 44.98
C LEU A 509 -27.39 4.58 46.39
N LEU A 510 -26.55 5.61 46.66
CA LEU A 510 -26.56 6.34 47.92
C LEU A 510 -27.51 7.55 47.93
N SER A 511 -28.00 7.96 46.76
CA SER A 511 -28.95 9.09 46.64
C SER A 511 -30.30 8.67 47.20
N GLY A 512 -30.77 9.40 48.21
CA GLY A 512 -32.06 9.15 48.87
C GLY A 512 -32.02 8.21 50.10
N ARG A 513 -30.82 7.77 50.53
CA ARG A 513 -30.66 6.96 51.76
C ARG A 513 -29.75 7.69 52.75
N ASP A 514 -30.30 8.30 53.77
CA ASP A 514 -29.58 9.13 54.75
C ASP A 514 -28.61 8.31 55.66
N ARG A 515 -28.84 7.01 55.85
CA ARG A 515 -27.97 6.11 56.63
C ARG A 515 -27.88 4.72 55.99
N VAL A 516 -26.90 4.56 55.10
CA VAL A 516 -26.48 3.22 54.67
C VAL A 516 -25.46 2.71 55.69
N GLN A 517 -25.85 1.69 56.50
CA GLN A 517 -25.00 1.15 57.55
C GLN A 517 -24.02 0.11 57.05
N THR A 518 -24.29 -0.59 55.96
CA THR A 518 -23.43 -1.63 55.36
C THR A 518 -23.38 -1.47 53.86
N LEU A 519 -22.18 -1.55 53.31
CA LEU A 519 -21.92 -1.65 51.86
C LEU A 519 -21.48 -3.09 51.54
N SER A 520 -22.09 -3.68 50.52
CA SER A 520 -21.68 -4.99 50.04
C SER A 520 -20.49 -4.81 49.09
N VAL A 521 -19.26 -4.89 49.64
CA VAL A 521 -18.00 -4.80 48.92
C VAL A 521 -17.13 -6.03 49.27
#